data_64ddecc579f6757c8640062f195c8048
#
_entry.id   64ddecc579f6757c8640062f195c8048
#
_cell.length_a   1.000
_cell.length_b   1.000
_cell.length_c   1.000
_cell.angle_alpha   90.00
_cell.angle_beta   90.00
_cell.angle_gamma   90.00
#
_symmetry.space_group_name_H-M   'P 1'
#
loop_
_entity.id
_entity.type
_entity.pdbx_description
1 polymer ?
#
loop_
_entity_poly.entity_id
_entity_poly.type
_entity_poly.pdbx_seq_one_letter_code
_entity_poly.pdbx_strand_id
1 'polypeptide(L)'
;MAELKELTKRSESYSQWYNDLVLKADLAEQSPVRGCMVIKPYGYAIWEKMQRVLDDMFKETGHQNAYFPLLIPKSFLSREAEHVEGFAKECAVVTHYRLKNAEDGSGVVVDPAARLEEEMIIRPTSETIIWSSYKNWIQSYRDLPIKINQWANVMRWEMRTRLFIRTAEFLWQEGHTAHATKEEAEEEARTMLHVYNDFANNYMALPVVMGVKSANERFAGALDTYTIEGMMQDGKALQCGTSHFLGQNFAKAFNVQFVDKNNNLEYVWATSWGVSTRLMGALIMTHSDDNGLVLPPALAPIQVVIIPICKNEEQLNTIKSKTDPMIAELKKLGITVKFDDADNKRPGFKFAEYELKGVPVRLVLGARDIENGTIEVMRRDTLTKETREIEGIVEYVKQLLDDIQKNLHAKALAMREACTRTVDTYEEFKTEIEKGGFILAHWDGTPETEEQIKNDTKATIRCIPLGWDETPGTCMVTGKPSARRVLFARAY
;
A
#
# COMPACT_ATOMS: atom_id res chain seq x y z
N MET A 1 14.20 -32.43 -8.16
CA MET A 1 14.19 -31.27 -7.26
C MET A 1 13.88 -30.06 -8.12
N ALA A 2 12.79 -29.36 -7.86
CA ALA A 2 12.62 -28.07 -8.51
C ALA A 2 13.69 -27.14 -7.96
N GLU A 3 14.67 -26.78 -8.79
CA GLU A 3 15.60 -25.72 -8.48
C GLU A 3 14.79 -24.44 -8.29
N LEU A 4 15.05 -23.71 -7.20
CA LEU A 4 14.56 -22.33 -7.09
C LEU A 4 15.19 -21.57 -8.26
N LYS A 5 14.40 -21.25 -9.27
CA LYS A 5 14.87 -20.54 -10.46
C LYS A 5 15.40 -19.18 -10.00
N GLU A 6 16.59 -18.82 -10.47
CA GLU A 6 17.18 -17.51 -10.22
C GLU A 6 16.21 -16.39 -10.65
N LEU A 7 16.18 -15.33 -9.85
CA LEU A 7 15.45 -14.11 -10.21
C LEU A 7 16.21 -13.38 -11.33
N THR A 8 15.48 -12.74 -12.23
CA THR A 8 16.06 -11.72 -13.09
C THR A 8 16.71 -10.65 -12.20
N LYS A 9 17.91 -10.21 -12.53
CA LYS A 9 18.57 -9.17 -11.73
C LYS A 9 17.94 -7.81 -11.95
N ARG A 10 17.88 -6.98 -10.92
CA ARG A 10 17.36 -5.61 -11.01
C ARG A 10 18.09 -4.78 -12.05
N SER A 11 19.41 -4.98 -12.20
CA SER A 11 20.24 -4.30 -13.19
C SER A 11 19.96 -4.70 -14.64
N GLU A 12 19.42 -5.89 -14.87
CA GLU A 12 19.08 -6.39 -16.22
C GLU A 12 17.66 -5.91 -16.61
N SER A 13 16.68 -6.09 -15.74
CA SER A 13 15.31 -5.64 -15.93
C SER A 13 14.58 -5.54 -14.60
N TYR A 14 14.44 -4.32 -14.09
CA TYR A 14 13.74 -4.06 -12.85
C TYR A 14 12.27 -4.52 -12.90
N SER A 15 11.62 -4.34 -14.05
CA SER A 15 10.24 -4.76 -14.26
C SER A 15 10.08 -6.27 -14.21
N GLN A 16 10.99 -7.02 -14.86
CA GLN A 16 10.95 -8.48 -14.85
C GLN A 16 11.34 -9.04 -13.49
N TRP A 17 12.35 -8.47 -12.83
CA TRP A 17 12.71 -8.80 -11.46
C TRP A 17 11.50 -8.72 -10.52
N TYR A 18 10.74 -7.64 -10.59
CA TYR A 18 9.54 -7.46 -9.77
C TYR A 18 8.50 -8.57 -10.03
N ASN A 19 8.21 -8.85 -11.29
CA ASN A 19 7.25 -9.89 -11.66
C ASN A 19 7.70 -11.28 -11.21
N ASP A 20 8.97 -11.61 -11.45
CA ASP A 20 9.57 -12.88 -11.00
C ASP A 20 9.47 -13.02 -9.48
N LEU A 21 9.79 -11.96 -8.75
CA LEU A 21 9.77 -11.98 -7.30
C LEU A 21 8.38 -12.19 -6.72
N VAL A 22 7.37 -11.48 -7.24
CA VAL A 22 5.97 -11.66 -6.82
C VAL A 22 5.50 -13.10 -7.01
N LEU A 23 5.84 -13.70 -8.15
CA LEU A 23 5.44 -15.07 -8.49
C LEU A 23 6.22 -16.11 -7.67
N LYS A 24 7.55 -16.00 -7.62
CA LYS A 24 8.42 -17.01 -6.99
C LYS A 24 8.39 -16.98 -5.47
N ALA A 25 8.14 -15.83 -4.86
CA ALA A 25 7.96 -15.71 -3.41
C ALA A 25 6.55 -16.09 -2.94
N ASP A 26 5.71 -16.65 -3.80
CA ASP A 26 4.33 -17.05 -3.50
C ASP A 26 3.42 -15.91 -2.99
N LEU A 27 3.57 -14.71 -3.55
CA LEU A 27 2.77 -13.56 -3.13
C LEU A 27 1.45 -13.45 -3.88
N ALA A 28 1.49 -13.51 -5.20
CA ALA A 28 0.32 -13.43 -6.06
C ALA A 28 0.60 -14.03 -7.44
N GLU A 29 -0.46 -14.29 -8.18
CA GLU A 29 -0.42 -14.74 -9.57
C GLU A 29 -1.57 -14.15 -10.38
N GLN A 30 -1.47 -14.22 -11.70
CA GLN A 30 -2.55 -13.80 -12.59
C GLN A 30 -3.74 -14.79 -12.46
N SER A 31 -4.95 -14.24 -12.36
CA SER A 31 -6.17 -15.03 -12.40
C SER A 31 -6.63 -15.27 -13.85
N PRO A 32 -7.60 -16.19 -14.09
CA PRO A 32 -8.26 -16.29 -15.39
C PRO A 32 -9.03 -15.02 -15.79
N VAL A 33 -9.35 -14.15 -14.84
CA VAL A 33 -9.99 -12.85 -15.09
C VAL A 33 -8.91 -11.82 -15.37
N ARG A 34 -8.90 -11.32 -16.61
CA ARG A 34 -7.88 -10.36 -17.06
C ARG A 34 -7.77 -9.16 -16.13
N GLY A 35 -6.56 -8.88 -15.68
CA GLY A 35 -6.27 -7.75 -14.81
C GLY A 35 -6.59 -7.94 -13.34
N CYS A 36 -7.19 -9.08 -12.96
CA CYS A 36 -7.41 -9.45 -11.57
C CYS A 36 -6.35 -10.46 -11.12
N MET A 37 -5.90 -10.34 -9.89
CA MET A 37 -4.89 -11.24 -9.33
C MET A 37 -5.48 -12.19 -8.30
N VAL A 38 -4.85 -13.36 -8.16
CA VAL A 38 -4.99 -14.20 -6.97
C VAL A 38 -3.88 -13.80 -6.00
N ILE A 39 -4.25 -13.32 -4.83
CA ILE A 39 -3.27 -13.11 -3.74
C ILE A 39 -3.12 -14.44 -3.00
N LYS A 40 -1.91 -15.01 -3.04
CA LYS A 40 -1.63 -16.31 -2.44
C LYS A 40 -1.51 -16.20 -0.90
N PRO A 41 -1.58 -17.30 -0.16
CA PRO A 41 -1.61 -17.25 1.31
C PRO A 41 -0.46 -16.45 1.94
N TYR A 42 0.76 -16.58 1.43
CA TYR A 42 1.89 -15.84 1.98
C TYR A 42 1.80 -14.33 1.72
N GLY A 43 1.39 -13.94 0.50
CA GLY A 43 1.12 -12.54 0.18
C GLY A 43 -0.04 -11.98 0.99
N TYR A 44 -1.10 -12.76 1.15
CA TYR A 44 -2.26 -12.35 1.95
C TYR A 44 -1.91 -12.16 3.43
N ALA A 45 -1.04 -13.00 3.98
CA ALA A 45 -0.59 -12.87 5.36
C ALA A 45 0.18 -11.56 5.63
N ILE A 46 0.91 -11.03 4.64
CA ILE A 46 1.54 -9.69 4.74
C ILE A 46 0.44 -8.62 4.74
N TRP A 47 -0.53 -8.72 3.84
CA TRP A 47 -1.67 -7.80 3.78
C TRP A 47 -2.49 -7.79 5.08
N GLU A 48 -2.75 -8.96 5.67
CA GLU A 48 -3.45 -9.06 6.97
C GLU A 48 -2.70 -8.33 8.09
N LYS A 49 -1.37 -8.36 8.10
CA LYS A 49 -0.57 -7.58 9.06
C LYS A 49 -0.69 -6.08 8.82
N MET A 50 -0.63 -5.64 7.55
CA MET A 50 -0.87 -4.24 7.21
C MET A 50 -2.27 -3.79 7.65
N GLN A 51 -3.27 -4.60 7.32
CA GLN A 51 -4.67 -4.34 7.66
C GLN A 51 -4.86 -4.21 9.19
N ARG A 52 -4.30 -5.14 9.97
CA ARG A 52 -4.43 -5.12 11.44
C ARG A 52 -3.83 -3.85 12.04
N VAL A 53 -2.61 -3.50 11.65
CA VAL A 53 -1.94 -2.30 12.15
C VAL A 53 -2.71 -1.04 11.79
N LEU A 54 -3.10 -0.89 10.52
CA LEU A 54 -3.88 0.27 10.08
C LEU A 54 -5.24 0.35 10.77
N ASP A 55 -5.92 -0.78 10.93
CA ASP A 55 -7.22 -0.83 11.60
C ASP A 55 -7.15 -0.39 13.07
N ASP A 56 -6.10 -0.80 13.78
CA ASP A 56 -5.84 -0.35 15.14
C ASP A 56 -5.57 1.17 15.18
N MET A 57 -4.73 1.70 14.27
CA MET A 57 -4.45 3.13 14.16
C MET A 57 -5.72 3.95 13.84
N PHE A 58 -6.61 3.44 12.99
CA PHE A 58 -7.90 4.10 12.70
C PHE A 58 -8.82 4.12 13.92
N LYS A 59 -8.86 3.05 14.71
CA LYS A 59 -9.64 2.99 15.95
C LYS A 59 -9.11 3.94 17.02
N GLU A 60 -7.77 4.11 17.10
CA GLU A 60 -7.15 5.08 17.99
C GLU A 60 -7.55 6.53 17.66
N THR A 61 -7.85 6.83 16.39
CA THR A 61 -8.36 8.14 15.95
C THR A 61 -9.89 8.24 15.99
N GLY A 62 -10.57 7.23 16.55
CA GLY A 62 -12.02 7.23 16.79
C GLY A 62 -12.87 6.75 15.62
N HIS A 63 -12.27 6.11 14.62
CA HIS A 63 -12.99 5.56 13.49
C HIS A 63 -13.60 4.20 13.80
N GLN A 64 -14.70 3.88 13.12
CA GLN A 64 -15.41 2.62 13.23
C GLN A 64 -15.53 1.98 11.84
N ASN A 65 -15.44 0.65 11.80
CA ASN A 65 -15.64 -0.08 10.56
C ASN A 65 -17.11 -0.27 10.25
N ALA A 66 -17.47 -0.09 8.99
CA ALA A 66 -18.78 -0.42 8.44
C ALA A 66 -18.61 -1.17 7.11
N TYR A 67 -19.72 -1.66 6.56
CA TYR A 67 -19.75 -2.31 5.26
C TYR A 67 -20.91 -1.78 4.43
N PHE A 68 -20.62 -1.41 3.18
CA PHE A 68 -21.60 -0.94 2.21
C PHE A 68 -21.66 -1.90 1.01
N PRO A 69 -22.79 -1.96 0.30
CA PRO A 69 -22.97 -2.90 -0.80
C PRO A 69 -21.93 -2.76 -1.93
N LEU A 70 -21.58 -3.88 -2.53
CA LEU A 70 -20.72 -3.96 -3.70
C LEU A 70 -21.33 -3.28 -4.93
N LEU A 71 -22.64 -3.46 -5.11
CA LEU A 71 -23.39 -2.94 -6.26
C LEU A 71 -23.95 -1.56 -5.96
N ILE A 72 -23.75 -0.64 -6.90
CA ILE A 72 -24.25 0.73 -6.84
C ILE A 72 -25.24 0.93 -7.98
N PRO A 73 -26.46 1.45 -7.74
CA PRO A 73 -27.39 1.82 -8.81
C PRO A 73 -26.74 2.84 -9.76
N LYS A 74 -26.85 2.64 -11.06
CA LYS A 74 -26.27 3.55 -12.06
C LYS A 74 -26.74 4.99 -11.91
N SER A 75 -27.98 5.19 -11.47
CA SER A 75 -28.56 6.51 -11.21
C SER A 75 -27.81 7.31 -10.15
N PHE A 76 -27.10 6.64 -9.20
CA PHE A 76 -26.33 7.34 -8.17
C PHE A 76 -25.10 8.02 -8.74
N LEU A 77 -24.43 7.39 -9.71
CA LEU A 77 -23.28 7.99 -10.39
C LEU A 77 -23.69 9.20 -11.24
N SER A 78 -24.92 9.22 -11.76
CA SER A 78 -25.41 10.33 -12.57
C SER A 78 -25.72 11.61 -11.76
N ARG A 79 -25.73 11.53 -10.42
CA ARG A 79 -26.00 12.68 -9.54
C ARG A 79 -24.79 13.59 -9.36
N GLU A 80 -23.60 13.07 -9.65
CA GLU A 80 -22.35 13.82 -9.52
C GLU A 80 -21.48 13.69 -10.78
N ALA A 81 -21.62 14.64 -11.70
CA ALA A 81 -20.98 14.61 -13.00
C ALA A 81 -19.43 14.64 -12.93
N GLU A 82 -18.86 15.40 -11.98
CA GLU A 82 -17.40 15.49 -11.81
C GLU A 82 -16.79 14.14 -11.35
N HIS A 83 -17.50 13.44 -10.47
CA HIS A 83 -17.10 12.10 -10.02
C HIS A 83 -17.14 11.08 -11.17
N VAL A 84 -18.15 11.21 -12.04
CA VAL A 84 -18.31 10.39 -13.25
C VAL A 84 -17.13 10.57 -14.20
N GLU A 85 -16.64 11.78 -14.42
CA GLU A 85 -15.51 12.04 -15.31
C GLU A 85 -14.20 11.38 -14.81
N GLY A 86 -14.04 11.27 -13.49
CA GLY A 86 -12.85 10.65 -12.88
C GLY A 86 -12.87 9.13 -12.83
N PHE A 87 -14.03 8.49 -12.58
CA PHE A 87 -14.11 7.07 -12.22
C PHE A 87 -15.07 6.23 -13.05
N ALA A 88 -16.08 6.81 -13.69
CA ALA A 88 -17.15 6.03 -14.28
C ALA A 88 -16.93 5.60 -15.73
N LYS A 89 -15.86 6.07 -16.39
CA LYS A 89 -15.59 5.71 -17.79
C LYS A 89 -15.17 4.25 -17.96
N GLU A 90 -14.61 3.64 -16.92
CA GLU A 90 -14.02 2.29 -16.98
C GLU A 90 -14.45 1.46 -15.76
N CYS A 91 -15.73 1.10 -15.71
CA CYS A 91 -16.32 0.29 -14.64
C CYS A 91 -16.97 -0.99 -15.19
N ALA A 92 -17.19 -1.96 -14.30
CA ALA A 92 -17.96 -3.16 -14.61
C ALA A 92 -19.44 -2.90 -14.35
N VAL A 93 -20.27 -3.17 -15.35
CA VAL A 93 -21.72 -2.97 -15.31
C VAL A 93 -22.44 -4.31 -15.26
N VAL A 94 -23.31 -4.49 -14.27
CA VAL A 94 -24.16 -5.67 -14.10
C VAL A 94 -25.54 -5.35 -14.70
N THR A 95 -25.91 -6.12 -15.72
CA THR A 95 -27.13 -5.89 -16.50
C THR A 95 -28.21 -6.95 -16.29
N HIS A 96 -27.83 -8.15 -15.81
CA HIS A 96 -28.73 -9.31 -15.63
C HIS A 96 -28.41 -10.01 -14.31
N TYR A 97 -29.41 -10.73 -13.76
CA TYR A 97 -29.28 -11.44 -12.48
C TYR A 97 -29.39 -12.97 -12.60
N ARG A 98 -29.54 -13.53 -13.84
CA ARG A 98 -29.72 -14.96 -14.01
C ARG A 98 -29.09 -15.47 -15.30
N LEU A 99 -28.58 -16.70 -15.24
CA LEU A 99 -28.15 -17.50 -16.40
C LEU A 99 -29.20 -18.57 -16.68
N LYS A 100 -29.25 -19.05 -17.93
CA LYS A 100 -29.99 -20.23 -18.36
C LYS A 100 -29.13 -21.14 -19.23
N ASN A 101 -29.56 -22.40 -19.39
CA ASN A 101 -28.87 -23.27 -20.31
C ASN A 101 -29.07 -22.80 -21.75
N ALA A 102 -28.03 -22.88 -22.56
CA ALA A 102 -28.09 -22.60 -23.98
C ALA A 102 -28.93 -23.67 -24.68
N GLU A 103 -29.74 -23.28 -25.67
CA GLU A 103 -30.61 -24.23 -26.42
C GLU A 103 -29.84 -25.25 -27.24
N ASP A 104 -28.62 -24.90 -27.65
CA ASP A 104 -27.71 -25.76 -28.40
C ASP A 104 -26.85 -26.70 -27.53
N GLY A 105 -27.02 -26.65 -26.20
CA GLY A 105 -26.23 -27.45 -25.25
C GLY A 105 -24.78 -26.93 -25.04
N SER A 106 -24.39 -25.77 -25.55
CA SER A 106 -23.04 -25.22 -25.47
C SER A 106 -22.64 -24.71 -24.07
N GLY A 107 -23.55 -24.79 -23.08
CA GLY A 107 -23.32 -24.39 -21.71
C GLY A 107 -24.36 -23.40 -21.18
N VAL A 108 -23.94 -22.33 -20.50
CA VAL A 108 -24.84 -21.33 -19.92
C VAL A 108 -24.72 -20.00 -20.68
N VAL A 109 -25.87 -19.35 -20.85
CA VAL A 109 -25.98 -18.01 -21.45
C VAL A 109 -26.72 -17.05 -20.50
N VAL A 110 -26.55 -15.78 -20.69
CA VAL A 110 -27.35 -14.77 -19.97
C VAL A 110 -28.83 -14.94 -20.35
N ASP A 111 -29.72 -15.03 -19.36
CA ASP A 111 -31.17 -15.09 -19.60
C ASP A 111 -31.69 -13.68 -19.93
N PRO A 112 -32.15 -13.41 -21.17
CA PRO A 112 -32.68 -12.10 -21.54
C PRO A 112 -33.87 -11.64 -20.71
N ALA A 113 -34.66 -12.59 -20.16
CA ALA A 113 -35.81 -12.29 -19.30
C ALA A 113 -35.41 -11.81 -17.89
N ALA A 114 -34.14 -11.96 -17.53
CA ALA A 114 -33.62 -11.59 -16.23
C ALA A 114 -32.83 -10.27 -16.26
N ARG A 115 -33.13 -9.40 -17.24
CA ARG A 115 -32.53 -8.06 -17.29
C ARG A 115 -32.97 -7.24 -16.08
N LEU A 116 -32.02 -6.53 -15.47
CA LEU A 116 -32.33 -5.60 -14.39
C LEU A 116 -33.12 -4.41 -14.92
N GLU A 117 -34.09 -3.93 -14.15
CA GLU A 117 -34.83 -2.68 -14.45
C GLU A 117 -33.87 -1.47 -14.47
N GLU A 118 -32.94 -1.43 -13.52
CA GLU A 118 -31.83 -0.48 -13.46
C GLU A 118 -30.52 -1.24 -13.43
N GLU A 119 -29.57 -0.88 -14.29
CA GLU A 119 -28.22 -1.43 -14.31
C GLU A 119 -27.46 -1.05 -13.04
N MET A 120 -26.64 -1.98 -12.53
CA MET A 120 -25.83 -1.78 -11.36
C MET A 120 -24.35 -1.69 -11.77
N ILE A 121 -23.58 -0.93 -10.98
CA ILE A 121 -22.15 -0.79 -11.15
C ILE A 121 -21.45 -1.56 -10.03
N ILE A 122 -20.46 -2.36 -10.35
CA ILE A 122 -19.53 -2.85 -9.33
C ILE A 122 -18.68 -1.65 -8.87
N ARG A 123 -18.71 -1.33 -7.60
CA ARG A 123 -18.10 -0.11 -7.03
C ARG A 123 -16.67 0.11 -7.49
N PRO A 124 -16.37 1.23 -8.15
CA PRO A 124 -14.98 1.69 -8.37
C PRO A 124 -14.44 2.47 -7.16
N THR A 125 -15.35 2.98 -6.35
CA THR A 125 -15.20 3.66 -5.06
C THR A 125 -16.59 3.78 -4.44
N SER A 126 -16.72 4.11 -3.16
CA SER A 126 -18.00 3.97 -2.45
C SER A 126 -18.65 5.27 -2.02
N GLU A 127 -18.13 6.44 -2.41
CA GLU A 127 -18.69 7.75 -1.98
C GLU A 127 -20.21 7.83 -2.22
N THR A 128 -20.66 7.48 -3.42
CA THR A 128 -22.08 7.66 -3.78
C THR A 128 -23.02 6.79 -2.95
N ILE A 129 -22.67 5.52 -2.71
CA ILE A 129 -23.48 4.61 -1.90
C ILE A 129 -23.45 5.00 -0.42
N ILE A 130 -22.30 5.45 0.08
CA ILE A 130 -22.12 5.89 1.46
C ILE A 130 -22.90 7.17 1.73
N TRP A 131 -22.80 8.16 0.86
CA TRP A 131 -23.51 9.43 1.00
C TRP A 131 -25.03 9.27 0.90
N SER A 132 -25.53 8.30 0.14
CA SER A 132 -26.95 7.95 0.16
C SER A 132 -27.44 7.46 1.53
N SER A 133 -26.55 6.76 2.27
CA SER A 133 -26.84 6.31 3.64
C SER A 133 -26.71 7.44 4.66
N TYR A 134 -25.70 8.30 4.51
CA TYR A 134 -25.47 9.44 5.41
C TYR A 134 -26.65 10.42 5.41
N LYS A 135 -27.35 10.54 4.29
CA LYS A 135 -28.61 11.32 4.22
C LYS A 135 -29.63 10.89 5.28
N ASN A 136 -29.67 9.58 5.60
CA ASN A 136 -30.59 9.06 6.60
C ASN A 136 -30.03 9.08 8.02
N TRP A 137 -28.68 9.04 8.16
CA TRP A 137 -28.01 8.96 9.45
C TRP A 137 -27.79 10.32 10.09
N ILE A 138 -27.72 11.39 9.30
CA ILE A 138 -27.40 12.74 9.75
C ILE A 138 -28.64 13.59 9.70
N GLN A 139 -29.10 14.11 10.85
CA GLN A 139 -30.25 14.99 11.00
C GLN A 139 -29.90 16.23 11.80
N SER A 140 -29.00 16.11 12.77
CA SER A 140 -28.61 17.22 13.65
C SER A 140 -27.10 17.20 13.94
N TYR A 141 -26.59 18.31 14.49
CA TYR A 141 -25.19 18.40 14.92
C TYR A 141 -24.76 17.33 15.93
N ARG A 142 -25.74 16.68 16.61
CA ARG A 142 -25.46 15.60 17.56
C ARG A 142 -25.07 14.29 16.90
N ASP A 143 -25.36 14.14 15.61
CA ASP A 143 -25.01 12.97 14.81
C ASP A 143 -23.59 13.08 14.23
N LEU A 144 -22.92 14.21 14.43
CA LEU A 144 -21.60 14.53 13.90
C LEU A 144 -20.51 14.58 15.01
N PRO A 145 -19.27 14.24 14.71
CA PRO A 145 -18.80 13.72 13.43
C PRO A 145 -19.16 12.25 13.20
N ILE A 146 -19.33 11.85 11.94
CA ILE A 146 -19.33 10.45 11.54
C ILE A 146 -17.95 10.12 11.01
N LYS A 147 -17.34 9.06 11.57
CA LYS A 147 -15.99 8.60 11.22
C LYS A 147 -16.04 7.10 10.88
N ILE A 148 -16.19 6.79 9.60
CA ILE A 148 -16.35 5.41 9.12
C ILE A 148 -15.17 5.01 8.24
N ASN A 149 -14.69 3.78 8.42
CA ASN A 149 -13.78 3.07 7.53
C ASN A 149 -14.46 1.82 6.99
N GLN A 150 -14.13 1.45 5.76
CA GLN A 150 -14.55 0.20 5.14
C GLN A 150 -13.35 -0.54 4.56
N TRP A 151 -13.17 -1.80 4.98
CA TRP A 151 -12.28 -2.75 4.31
C TRP A 151 -13.07 -3.47 3.22
N ALA A 152 -12.62 -3.36 1.98
CA ALA A 152 -13.39 -3.85 0.83
C ALA A 152 -12.52 -4.10 -0.39
N ASN A 153 -13.12 -4.65 -1.43
CA ASN A 153 -12.59 -4.62 -2.78
C ASN A 153 -13.29 -3.54 -3.60
N VAL A 154 -12.62 -3.09 -4.64
CA VAL A 154 -13.19 -2.23 -5.69
C VAL A 154 -12.72 -2.74 -7.05
N MET A 155 -13.44 -2.37 -8.10
CA MET A 155 -13.10 -2.72 -9.46
C MET A 155 -13.04 -1.48 -10.36
N ARG A 156 -11.89 -1.27 -10.99
CA ARG A 156 -11.62 -0.22 -11.99
C ARG A 156 -11.06 -0.90 -13.23
N TRP A 157 -11.77 -0.86 -14.33
CA TRP A 157 -11.40 -1.59 -15.55
C TRP A 157 -10.08 -1.10 -16.10
N GLU A 158 -8.99 -1.78 -15.74
CA GLU A 158 -7.62 -1.37 -16.06
C GLU A 158 -7.06 -2.22 -17.22
N MET A 159 -6.52 -1.54 -18.22
CA MET A 159 -5.98 -2.20 -19.42
C MET A 159 -4.49 -2.56 -19.30
N ARG A 160 -3.73 -1.84 -18.49
CA ARG A 160 -2.29 -2.04 -18.28
C ARG A 160 -2.02 -2.47 -16.85
N THR A 161 -2.09 -3.77 -16.61
CA THR A 161 -2.03 -4.32 -15.26
C THR A 161 -0.64 -4.74 -14.84
N ARG A 162 -0.36 -4.63 -13.55
CA ARG A 162 0.83 -5.10 -12.87
C ARG A 162 0.45 -5.52 -11.45
N LEU A 163 0.79 -6.75 -11.06
CA LEU A 163 0.42 -7.32 -9.76
C LEU A 163 0.72 -6.35 -8.61
N PHE A 164 -0.23 -6.13 -7.71
CA PHE A 164 -0.28 -5.18 -6.60
C PHE A 164 -0.27 -3.70 -6.99
N ILE A 165 0.51 -3.29 -7.98
CA ILE A 165 0.71 -1.87 -8.32
C ILE A 165 -0.50 -1.29 -9.05
N ARG A 166 -1.02 -2.04 -10.03
CA ARG A 166 -2.11 -1.61 -10.89
C ARG A 166 -2.88 -2.82 -11.39
N THR A 167 -4.02 -3.09 -10.78
CA THR A 167 -4.90 -4.22 -11.11
C THR A 167 -6.33 -3.74 -11.30
N ALA A 168 -7.11 -4.50 -12.05
CA ALA A 168 -8.52 -4.17 -12.30
C ALA A 168 -9.36 -4.29 -11.02
N GLU A 169 -9.13 -5.34 -10.24
CA GLU A 169 -9.66 -5.51 -8.90
C GLU A 169 -8.54 -5.43 -7.88
N PHE A 170 -8.77 -4.78 -6.75
CA PHE A 170 -7.84 -4.73 -5.64
C PHE A 170 -8.55 -4.61 -4.29
N LEU A 171 -7.87 -5.02 -3.24
CA LEU A 171 -8.29 -4.80 -1.87
C LEU A 171 -7.76 -3.45 -1.38
N TRP A 172 -8.57 -2.79 -0.59
CA TRP A 172 -8.22 -1.51 0.01
C TRP A 172 -8.96 -1.25 1.32
N GLN A 173 -8.66 -0.17 1.95
CA GLN A 173 -9.56 0.51 2.87
C GLN A 173 -9.93 1.87 2.30
N GLU A 174 -11.12 2.31 2.61
CA GLU A 174 -11.63 3.63 2.32
C GLU A 174 -12.31 4.21 3.55
N GLY A 175 -11.82 5.38 3.97
CA GLY A 175 -12.44 6.14 5.04
C GLY A 175 -13.34 7.21 4.48
N HIS A 176 -14.47 7.43 5.12
CA HIS A 176 -15.45 8.44 4.74
C HIS A 176 -15.99 9.09 6.00
N THR A 177 -15.75 10.39 6.14
CA THR A 177 -16.14 11.12 7.34
C THR A 177 -17.04 12.32 7.01
N ALA A 178 -17.88 12.68 7.95
CA ALA A 178 -18.76 13.85 7.85
C ALA A 178 -18.64 14.70 9.14
N HIS A 179 -18.51 16.00 8.95
CA HIS A 179 -18.22 16.97 10.02
C HIS A 179 -19.14 18.17 9.96
N ALA A 180 -19.32 18.84 11.10
CA ALA A 180 -20.14 20.03 11.21
C ALA A 180 -19.46 21.27 10.63
N THR A 181 -18.12 21.36 10.68
CA THR A 181 -17.38 22.52 10.23
C THR A 181 -16.29 22.15 9.21
N LYS A 182 -15.88 23.18 8.46
CA LYS A 182 -14.78 23.06 7.51
C LYS A 182 -13.48 22.67 8.21
N GLU A 183 -13.21 23.34 9.32
CA GLU A 183 -11.98 23.19 10.10
C GLU A 183 -11.84 21.76 10.64
N GLU A 184 -12.93 21.18 11.15
CA GLU A 184 -12.94 19.79 11.61
C GLU A 184 -12.62 18.81 10.47
N ALA A 185 -13.17 19.02 9.29
CA ALA A 185 -12.91 18.16 8.13
C ALA A 185 -11.48 18.32 7.58
N GLU A 186 -10.95 19.53 7.55
CA GLU A 186 -9.56 19.76 7.15
C GLU A 186 -8.58 19.13 8.15
N GLU A 187 -8.83 19.24 9.45
CA GLU A 187 -8.05 18.59 10.49
C GLU A 187 -8.09 17.06 10.35
N GLU A 188 -9.26 16.51 10.10
CA GLU A 188 -9.44 15.08 9.86
C GLU A 188 -8.61 14.59 8.66
N ALA A 189 -8.68 15.31 7.53
CA ALA A 189 -7.91 14.94 6.34
C ALA A 189 -6.39 14.95 6.61
N ARG A 190 -5.89 15.92 7.39
CA ARG A 190 -4.47 15.98 7.79
C ARG A 190 -4.12 14.89 8.80
N THR A 191 -4.99 14.60 9.76
CA THR A 191 -4.81 13.52 10.74
C THR A 191 -4.61 12.18 10.03
N MET A 192 -5.43 11.88 9.02
CA MET A 192 -5.31 10.64 8.29
C MET A 192 -4.06 10.59 7.38
N LEU A 193 -3.61 11.72 6.86
CA LEU A 193 -2.31 11.83 6.20
C LEU A 193 -1.17 11.44 7.16
N HIS A 194 -1.19 11.93 8.39
CA HIS A 194 -0.18 11.59 9.41
C HIS A 194 -0.25 10.11 9.79
N VAL A 195 -1.44 9.53 9.94
CA VAL A 195 -1.60 8.09 10.18
C VAL A 195 -0.93 7.27 9.08
N TYR A 196 -1.12 7.63 7.81
CA TYR A 196 -0.48 6.95 6.69
C TYR A 196 1.04 7.15 6.67
N ASN A 197 1.50 8.36 6.97
CA ASN A 197 2.93 8.64 7.10
C ASN A 197 3.58 7.79 8.20
N ASP A 198 2.96 7.72 9.36
CA ASP A 198 3.46 6.95 10.51
C ASP A 198 3.45 5.45 10.23
N PHE A 199 2.41 4.94 9.58
CA PHE A 199 2.37 3.57 9.11
C PHE A 199 3.50 3.25 8.14
N ALA A 200 3.70 4.09 7.12
CA ALA A 200 4.76 3.89 6.13
C ALA A 200 6.16 3.90 6.77
N ASN A 201 6.44 4.88 7.62
CA ASN A 201 7.76 5.00 8.27
C ASN A 201 8.01 3.89 9.30
N ASN A 202 7.07 3.64 10.21
CA ASN A 202 7.31 2.80 11.38
C ASN A 202 7.12 1.30 11.09
N TYR A 203 6.17 0.94 10.23
CA TYR A 203 5.84 -0.47 9.94
C TYR A 203 6.37 -0.94 8.59
N MET A 204 6.23 -0.15 7.54
CA MET A 204 6.79 -0.48 6.23
C MET A 204 8.28 -0.16 6.13
N ALA A 205 8.85 0.57 7.08
CA ALA A 205 10.21 1.11 7.01
C ALA A 205 10.43 1.92 5.70
N LEU A 206 9.39 2.57 5.21
CA LEU A 206 9.37 3.34 3.97
C LEU A 206 9.28 4.84 4.30
N PRO A 207 10.36 5.59 4.15
CA PRO A 207 10.34 7.03 4.30
C PRO A 207 9.60 7.67 3.11
N VAL A 208 8.45 8.28 3.39
CA VAL A 208 7.62 8.95 2.39
C VAL A 208 7.71 10.46 2.50
N VAL A 209 7.30 11.16 1.44
CA VAL A 209 7.13 12.61 1.43
C VAL A 209 5.64 12.92 1.55
N MET A 210 5.25 13.65 2.58
CA MET A 210 3.90 14.20 2.70
C MET A 210 3.78 15.47 1.87
N GLY A 211 2.66 15.63 1.16
CA GLY A 211 2.42 16.81 0.37
C GLY A 211 0.97 17.00 -0.04
N VAL A 212 0.73 18.09 -0.75
CA VAL A 212 -0.56 18.43 -1.35
C VAL A 212 -0.45 18.27 -2.86
N LYS A 213 -1.45 17.68 -3.50
CA LYS A 213 -1.51 17.54 -4.97
C LYS A 213 -1.76 18.90 -5.64
N SER A 214 -1.20 19.07 -6.85
CA SER A 214 -1.59 20.17 -7.73
C SER A 214 -3.08 20.06 -8.11
N ALA A 215 -3.66 21.13 -8.63
CA ALA A 215 -5.06 21.13 -9.03
C ALA A 215 -5.38 20.04 -10.09
N ASN A 216 -4.45 19.78 -11.01
CA ASN A 216 -4.61 18.77 -12.07
C ASN A 216 -4.51 17.32 -11.56
N GLU A 217 -3.81 17.12 -10.45
CA GLU A 217 -3.57 15.78 -9.87
C GLU A 217 -4.49 15.48 -8.67
N ARG A 218 -5.43 16.37 -8.36
CA ARG A 218 -6.43 16.18 -7.30
C ARG A 218 -7.38 15.04 -7.61
N PHE A 219 -7.90 14.45 -6.55
CA PHE A 219 -9.04 13.55 -6.64
C PHE A 219 -10.28 14.32 -7.13
N ALA A 220 -11.02 13.72 -8.07
CA ALA A 220 -12.22 14.33 -8.63
C ALA A 220 -13.26 14.59 -7.52
N GLY A 221 -13.73 15.84 -7.41
CA GLY A 221 -14.65 16.28 -6.38
C GLY A 221 -14.00 16.76 -5.06
N ALA A 222 -12.66 16.69 -4.92
CA ALA A 222 -11.95 17.19 -3.75
C ALA A 222 -11.55 18.66 -3.91
N LEU A 223 -11.61 19.41 -2.81
CA LEU A 223 -11.04 20.76 -2.73
C LEU A 223 -9.54 20.70 -2.52
N ASP A 224 -9.05 19.76 -1.70
CA ASP A 224 -7.65 19.45 -1.54
C ASP A 224 -7.42 17.94 -1.45
N THR A 225 -6.28 17.49 -1.98
CA THR A 225 -5.83 16.11 -1.89
C THR A 225 -4.43 16.09 -1.28
N TYR A 226 -4.32 15.50 -0.11
CA TYR A 226 -3.04 15.19 0.53
C TYR A 226 -2.56 13.82 0.08
N THR A 227 -1.24 13.63 0.04
CA THR A 227 -0.60 12.41 -0.44
C THR A 227 0.64 12.06 0.36
N ILE A 228 0.96 10.77 0.41
CA ILE A 228 2.28 10.26 0.76
C ILE A 228 2.93 9.64 -0.48
N GLU A 229 4.11 10.13 -0.83
CA GLU A 229 4.87 9.72 -2.02
C GLU A 229 6.13 8.95 -1.62
N GLY A 230 6.26 7.72 -2.09
CA GLY A 230 7.47 6.91 -1.90
C GLY A 230 8.39 6.94 -3.12
N MET A 231 9.70 6.77 -2.89
CA MET A 231 10.67 6.56 -3.96
C MET A 231 11.03 5.08 -4.02
N MET A 232 10.88 4.48 -5.20
CA MET A 232 11.25 3.09 -5.45
C MET A 232 12.73 2.99 -5.88
N GLN A 233 13.31 1.79 -5.83
CA GLN A 233 14.74 1.59 -6.11
C GLN A 233 15.15 1.95 -7.55
N ASP A 234 14.21 1.95 -8.49
CA ASP A 234 14.46 2.39 -9.88
C ASP A 234 14.32 3.90 -10.07
N GLY A 235 14.18 4.66 -8.99
CA GLY A 235 14.06 6.11 -9.00
C GLY A 235 12.68 6.63 -9.44
N LYS A 236 11.67 5.76 -9.55
CA LYS A 236 10.31 6.22 -9.82
C LYS A 236 9.55 6.47 -8.53
N ALA A 237 8.63 7.43 -8.59
CA ALA A 237 7.69 7.70 -7.51
C ALA A 237 6.54 6.69 -7.51
N LEU A 238 6.06 6.38 -6.31
CA LEU A 238 4.81 5.66 -6.12
C LEU A 238 3.94 6.41 -5.11
N GLN A 239 2.72 6.74 -5.51
CA GLN A 239 1.70 7.24 -4.59
C GLN A 239 1.28 6.11 -3.66
N CYS A 240 1.59 6.24 -2.38
CA CYS A 240 1.35 5.20 -1.37
C CYS A 240 0.02 5.36 -0.64
N GLY A 241 -0.56 6.55 -0.63
CA GLY A 241 -1.85 6.80 0.02
C GLY A 241 -2.28 8.24 -0.19
N THR A 242 -3.59 8.48 -0.10
CA THR A 242 -4.19 9.81 -0.24
C THR A 242 -5.23 10.07 0.82
N SER A 243 -5.37 11.34 1.20
CA SER A 243 -6.41 11.84 2.08
C SER A 243 -7.00 13.09 1.46
N HIS A 244 -8.32 13.11 1.28
CA HIS A 244 -9.03 14.14 0.53
C HIS A 244 -9.89 14.99 1.45
N PHE A 245 -9.75 16.29 1.35
CA PHE A 245 -10.75 17.23 1.84
C PHE A 245 -11.77 17.49 0.73
N LEU A 246 -12.96 16.93 0.88
CA LEU A 246 -14.01 16.93 -0.16
C LEU A 246 -14.91 18.19 -0.10
N GLY A 247 -14.77 19.01 0.93
CA GLY A 247 -15.65 20.13 1.14
C GLY A 247 -17.09 19.69 1.35
N GLN A 248 -18.05 20.32 0.63
CA GLN A 248 -19.47 20.03 0.69
C GLN A 248 -20.03 19.43 -0.61
N ASN A 249 -19.18 19.06 -1.56
CA ASN A 249 -19.61 18.64 -2.90
C ASN A 249 -20.52 17.41 -2.85
N PHE A 250 -20.12 16.36 -2.15
CA PHE A 250 -20.96 15.15 -1.98
C PHE A 250 -22.18 15.40 -1.11
N ALA A 251 -22.07 16.22 -0.07
CA ALA A 251 -23.20 16.59 0.77
C ALA A 251 -24.30 17.31 -0.03
N LYS A 252 -23.94 18.21 -0.93
CA LYS A 252 -24.86 18.91 -1.83
C LYS A 252 -25.46 17.96 -2.87
N ALA A 253 -24.65 17.10 -3.50
CA ALA A 253 -25.12 16.14 -4.51
C ALA A 253 -26.16 15.16 -3.95
N PHE A 254 -26.01 14.73 -2.70
CA PHE A 254 -26.92 13.79 -2.02
C PHE A 254 -27.88 14.46 -1.04
N ASN A 255 -27.86 15.79 -0.94
CA ASN A 255 -28.67 16.60 -0.03
C ASN A 255 -28.53 16.11 1.43
N VAL A 256 -27.31 16.04 1.92
CA VAL A 256 -26.98 15.66 3.30
C VAL A 256 -26.79 16.91 4.14
N GLN A 257 -27.78 17.24 4.93
CA GLN A 257 -27.87 18.43 5.77
C GLN A 257 -28.10 18.04 7.23
N PHE A 258 -27.73 18.94 8.13
CA PHE A 258 -27.99 18.81 9.57
C PHE A 258 -28.51 20.13 10.13
N VAL A 259 -29.25 20.05 11.21
CA VAL A 259 -29.65 21.23 11.99
C VAL A 259 -28.53 21.55 12.97
N ASP A 260 -28.00 22.76 12.88
CA ASP A 260 -26.95 23.25 13.77
C ASP A 260 -27.47 23.63 15.17
N LYS A 261 -26.57 24.08 16.05
CA LYS A 261 -26.94 24.52 17.43
C LYS A 261 -27.81 25.75 17.47
N ASN A 262 -27.91 26.49 16.37
CA ASN A 262 -28.70 27.71 16.23
C ASN A 262 -30.01 27.48 15.45
N ASN A 263 -30.38 26.22 15.19
CA ASN A 263 -31.51 25.79 14.36
C ASN A 263 -31.42 26.18 12.87
N ASN A 264 -30.19 26.42 12.35
CA ASN A 264 -30.02 26.60 10.92
C ASN A 264 -29.78 25.26 10.25
N LEU A 265 -30.19 25.13 9.00
CA LEU A 265 -29.96 23.97 8.16
C LEU A 265 -28.67 24.17 7.36
N GLU A 266 -27.67 23.29 7.58
CA GLU A 266 -26.34 23.39 6.99
C GLU A 266 -25.96 22.09 6.28
N TYR A 267 -25.17 22.19 5.20
CA TYR A 267 -24.54 21.01 4.59
C TYR A 267 -23.33 20.55 5.40
N VAL A 268 -23.14 19.25 5.52
CA VAL A 268 -21.96 18.69 6.19
C VAL A 268 -20.69 18.85 5.35
N TRP A 269 -19.56 18.84 6.05
CA TRP A 269 -18.22 18.84 5.45
C TRP A 269 -17.65 17.43 5.44
N ALA A 270 -16.96 17.06 4.38
CA ALA A 270 -16.61 15.69 4.10
C ALA A 270 -15.12 15.46 3.91
N THR A 271 -14.63 14.27 4.30
CA THR A 271 -13.35 13.73 3.90
C THR A 271 -13.49 12.32 3.35
N SER A 272 -12.54 11.92 2.51
CA SER A 272 -12.30 10.51 2.20
C SER A 272 -10.80 10.24 2.15
N TRP A 273 -10.39 9.03 2.49
CA TRP A 273 -8.96 8.67 2.53
C TRP A 273 -8.81 7.18 2.31
N GLY A 274 -7.72 6.77 1.64
CA GLY A 274 -7.55 5.37 1.26
C GLY A 274 -6.11 4.95 0.99
N VAL A 275 -5.85 3.67 1.29
CA VAL A 275 -4.69 2.90 0.86
C VAL A 275 -5.14 1.53 0.39
N SER A 276 -4.36 0.92 -0.50
CA SER A 276 -4.70 -0.35 -1.14
C SER A 276 -3.55 -1.36 -1.05
N THR A 277 -3.79 -2.54 -1.58
CA THR A 277 -2.75 -3.56 -1.81
C THR A 277 -1.57 -3.07 -2.66
N ARG A 278 -1.63 -1.86 -3.23
CA ARG A 278 -0.46 -1.18 -3.82
C ARG A 278 0.68 -1.04 -2.80
N LEU A 279 0.39 -0.93 -1.51
CA LEU A 279 1.40 -0.92 -0.45
C LEU A 279 2.25 -2.19 -0.42
N MET A 280 1.72 -3.33 -0.86
CA MET A 280 2.50 -4.56 -1.05
C MET A 280 3.59 -4.36 -2.11
N GLY A 281 3.24 -3.74 -3.22
CA GLY A 281 4.20 -3.39 -4.27
C GLY A 281 5.24 -2.38 -3.79
N ALA A 282 4.83 -1.37 -3.04
CA ALA A 282 5.74 -0.40 -2.42
C ALA A 282 6.76 -1.09 -1.50
N LEU A 283 6.30 -1.99 -0.64
CA LEU A 283 7.14 -2.76 0.27
C LEU A 283 8.20 -3.57 -0.48
N ILE A 284 7.79 -4.30 -1.53
CA ILE A 284 8.67 -5.10 -2.38
C ILE A 284 9.72 -4.22 -3.06
N MET A 285 9.29 -3.14 -3.71
CA MET A 285 10.16 -2.27 -4.50
C MET A 285 11.08 -1.39 -3.65
N THR A 286 10.81 -1.24 -2.37
CA THR A 286 11.66 -0.46 -1.46
C THR A 286 12.81 -1.28 -0.88
N HIS A 287 12.57 -2.53 -0.48
CA HIS A 287 13.50 -3.28 0.35
C HIS A 287 14.10 -4.51 -0.31
N SER A 288 13.39 -5.14 -1.25
CA SER A 288 13.78 -6.44 -1.81
C SER A 288 15.02 -6.32 -2.70
N ASP A 289 15.75 -7.43 -2.84
CA ASP A 289 17.00 -7.51 -3.57
C ASP A 289 17.00 -8.62 -4.64
N ASP A 290 18.16 -8.94 -5.20
CA ASP A 290 18.31 -9.96 -6.24
C ASP A 290 18.21 -11.39 -5.71
N ASN A 291 18.19 -11.59 -4.38
CA ASN A 291 18.02 -12.88 -3.72
C ASN A 291 16.56 -13.14 -3.30
N GLY A 292 15.72 -12.12 -3.26
CA GLY A 292 14.32 -12.27 -2.89
C GLY A 292 13.72 -11.08 -2.15
N LEU A 293 12.63 -11.35 -1.43
CA LEU A 293 12.01 -10.38 -0.55
C LEU A 293 12.96 -10.01 0.59
N VAL A 294 12.86 -8.78 1.03
CA VAL A 294 13.40 -8.30 2.30
C VAL A 294 12.25 -7.61 3.03
N LEU A 295 11.75 -8.26 4.08
CA LEU A 295 10.58 -7.77 4.78
C LEU A 295 10.97 -7.07 6.08
N PRO A 296 10.41 -5.87 6.34
CA PRO A 296 10.46 -5.29 7.67
C PRO A 296 9.86 -6.26 8.69
N PRO A 297 10.52 -6.54 9.81
CA PRO A 297 10.01 -7.45 10.84
C PRO A 297 8.58 -7.16 11.29
N ALA A 298 8.19 -5.89 11.36
CA ALA A 298 6.84 -5.49 11.73
C ALA A 298 5.73 -6.06 10.82
N LEU A 299 6.04 -6.33 9.55
CA LEU A 299 5.09 -6.82 8.55
C LEU A 299 5.40 -8.25 8.07
N ALA A 300 6.49 -8.87 8.52
CA ALA A 300 6.84 -10.22 8.12
C ALA A 300 5.88 -11.25 8.75
N PRO A 301 5.23 -12.14 7.96
CA PRO A 301 4.38 -13.20 8.48
C PRO A 301 5.14 -14.18 9.37
N ILE A 302 6.38 -14.47 8.98
CA ILE A 302 7.34 -15.26 9.74
C ILE A 302 8.51 -14.33 10.06
N GLN A 303 8.69 -13.99 11.32
CA GLN A 303 9.80 -13.13 11.75
C GLN A 303 11.08 -13.92 11.99
N VAL A 304 10.92 -15.13 12.49
CA VAL A 304 12.04 -16.05 12.79
C VAL A 304 11.72 -17.43 12.23
N VAL A 305 12.64 -17.98 11.46
CA VAL A 305 12.60 -19.40 11.09
C VAL A 305 13.73 -20.15 11.77
N ILE A 306 13.43 -21.31 12.36
CA ILE A 306 14.39 -22.22 12.97
C ILE A 306 14.49 -23.46 12.09
N ILE A 307 15.69 -23.78 11.62
CA ILE A 307 15.95 -24.93 10.74
C ILE A 307 16.89 -25.89 11.46
N PRO A 308 16.38 -27.06 11.89
CA PRO A 308 17.21 -28.08 12.49
C PRO A 308 18.08 -28.78 11.46
N ILE A 309 19.34 -29.07 11.82
CA ILE A 309 20.26 -29.90 11.02
C ILE A 309 20.42 -31.23 11.74
N CYS A 310 19.66 -32.24 11.34
CA CYS A 310 19.63 -33.56 11.94
C CYS A 310 19.69 -34.66 10.87
N LYS A 311 20.20 -35.84 11.28
CA LYS A 311 20.29 -37.04 10.44
C LYS A 311 19.24 -38.08 10.79
N ASN A 312 18.66 -38.02 11.98
CA ASN A 312 17.66 -38.95 12.48
C ASN A 312 16.73 -38.28 13.51
N GLU A 313 15.72 -39.00 13.93
CA GLU A 313 14.71 -38.55 14.85
C GLU A 313 15.25 -38.25 16.25
N GLU A 314 16.25 -39.02 16.74
CA GLU A 314 16.89 -38.81 18.03
C GLU A 314 17.56 -37.41 18.08
N GLN A 315 18.35 -37.09 17.05
CA GLN A 315 18.94 -35.75 16.94
C GLN A 315 17.89 -34.65 16.85
N LEU A 316 16.83 -34.88 16.08
CA LEU A 316 15.73 -33.93 15.98
C LEU A 316 15.07 -33.67 17.35
N ASN A 317 14.80 -34.74 18.12
CA ASN A 317 14.24 -34.61 19.45
C ASN A 317 15.16 -33.88 20.43
N THR A 318 16.46 -34.10 20.32
CA THR A 318 17.46 -33.36 21.09
C THR A 318 17.43 -31.88 20.74
N ILE A 319 17.34 -31.51 19.44
CA ILE A 319 17.21 -30.13 18.99
C ILE A 319 15.91 -29.53 19.52
N LYS A 320 14.77 -30.22 19.38
CA LYS A 320 13.47 -29.76 19.89
C LYS A 320 13.50 -29.46 21.39
N SER A 321 14.18 -30.28 22.16
CA SER A 321 14.29 -30.04 23.63
C SER A 321 14.94 -28.68 23.95
N LYS A 322 15.77 -28.15 23.09
CA LYS A 322 16.40 -26.81 23.20
C LYS A 322 15.61 -25.70 22.54
N THR A 323 14.97 -25.98 21.42
CA THR A 323 14.24 -24.97 20.64
C THR A 323 12.82 -24.74 21.14
N ASP A 324 12.12 -25.73 21.69
CA ASP A 324 10.74 -25.58 22.16
C ASP A 324 10.59 -24.49 23.24
N PRO A 325 11.45 -24.46 24.29
CA PRO A 325 11.41 -23.36 25.27
C PRO A 325 11.68 -21.99 24.62
N MET A 326 12.67 -21.92 23.72
CA MET A 326 13.03 -20.71 22.99
C MET A 326 11.84 -20.20 22.14
N ILE A 327 11.16 -21.09 21.41
CA ILE A 327 9.97 -20.78 20.61
C ILE A 327 8.85 -20.26 21.52
N ALA A 328 8.63 -20.90 22.66
CA ALA A 328 7.60 -20.47 23.61
C ALA A 328 7.87 -19.06 24.16
N GLU A 329 9.13 -18.73 24.46
CA GLU A 329 9.52 -17.40 24.92
C GLU A 329 9.39 -16.34 23.82
N LEU A 330 9.85 -16.62 22.60
CA LEU A 330 9.68 -15.73 21.46
C LEU A 330 8.20 -15.42 21.17
N LYS A 331 7.34 -16.45 21.23
CA LYS A 331 5.89 -16.29 21.06
C LYS A 331 5.26 -15.43 22.16
N LYS A 332 5.71 -15.54 23.41
CA LYS A 332 5.24 -14.67 24.51
C LYS A 332 5.58 -13.19 24.27
N LEU A 333 6.66 -12.93 23.55
CA LEU A 333 7.04 -11.58 23.10
C LEU A 333 6.30 -11.10 21.84
N GLY A 334 5.34 -11.89 21.35
CA GLY A 334 4.60 -11.58 20.13
C GLY A 334 5.35 -11.84 18.83
N ILE A 335 6.51 -12.51 18.89
CA ILE A 335 7.33 -12.84 17.73
C ILE A 335 6.80 -14.11 17.06
N THR A 336 6.56 -14.02 15.74
CA THR A 336 6.11 -15.17 14.94
C THR A 336 7.29 -16.06 14.56
N VAL A 337 7.23 -17.32 14.99
CA VAL A 337 8.31 -18.29 14.77
C VAL A 337 7.79 -19.48 13.98
N LYS A 338 8.53 -19.90 12.97
CA LYS A 338 8.35 -21.16 12.26
C LYS A 338 9.51 -22.09 12.57
N PHE A 339 9.21 -23.28 13.09
CA PHE A 339 10.16 -24.40 13.15
C PHE A 339 9.94 -25.28 11.93
N ASP A 340 10.99 -25.46 11.07
CA ASP A 340 10.89 -26.22 9.84
C ASP A 340 11.70 -27.51 9.92
N ASP A 341 11.05 -28.56 10.45
CA ASP A 341 11.57 -29.93 10.55
C ASP A 341 11.13 -30.83 9.39
N ALA A 342 10.51 -30.28 8.33
CA ALA A 342 10.10 -31.07 7.17
C ALA A 342 11.32 -31.81 6.55
N ASP A 343 11.16 -33.10 6.29
CA ASP A 343 12.23 -33.98 5.80
C ASP A 343 12.30 -34.06 4.28
N ASN A 344 11.29 -33.52 3.59
CA ASN A 344 11.16 -33.53 2.12
C ASN A 344 12.07 -32.52 1.40
N LYS A 345 12.76 -31.64 2.14
CA LYS A 345 13.67 -30.61 1.61
C LYS A 345 15.00 -30.63 2.34
N ARG A 346 16.09 -30.49 1.57
CA ARG A 346 17.43 -30.35 2.14
C ARG A 346 17.61 -28.98 2.79
N PRO A 347 18.49 -28.87 3.82
CA PRO A 347 18.72 -27.59 4.50
C PRO A 347 19.05 -26.41 3.57
N GLY A 348 19.92 -26.62 2.59
CA GLY A 348 20.27 -25.57 1.62
C GLY A 348 19.10 -25.07 0.79
N PHE A 349 18.12 -25.92 0.47
CA PHE A 349 16.90 -25.51 -0.21
C PHE A 349 16.02 -24.66 0.73
N LYS A 350 15.89 -25.08 2.00
CA LYS A 350 15.14 -24.30 3.00
C LYS A 350 15.76 -22.92 3.21
N PHE A 351 17.09 -22.84 3.25
CA PHE A 351 17.79 -21.56 3.39
C PHE A 351 17.42 -20.61 2.24
N ALA A 352 17.52 -21.08 1.00
CA ALA A 352 17.16 -20.31 -0.18
C ALA A 352 15.66 -19.94 -0.23
N GLU A 353 14.78 -20.86 0.19
CA GLU A 353 13.32 -20.61 0.23
C GLU A 353 12.97 -19.48 1.21
N TYR A 354 13.52 -19.50 2.43
CA TYR A 354 13.23 -18.47 3.43
C TYR A 354 13.95 -17.15 3.13
N GLU A 355 15.07 -17.19 2.45
CA GLU A 355 15.74 -16.00 1.91
C GLU A 355 14.88 -15.35 0.82
N LEU A 356 14.38 -16.16 -0.12
CA LEU A 356 13.43 -15.69 -1.16
C LEU A 356 12.16 -15.10 -0.56
N LYS A 357 11.63 -15.69 0.50
CA LYS A 357 10.44 -15.21 1.23
C LYS A 357 10.71 -14.02 2.15
N GLY A 358 11.95 -13.61 2.29
CA GLY A 358 12.31 -12.42 3.05
C GLY A 358 12.15 -12.54 4.56
N VAL A 359 12.25 -13.76 5.11
CA VAL A 359 12.18 -13.97 6.55
C VAL A 359 13.32 -13.25 7.26
N PRO A 360 13.05 -12.32 8.20
CA PRO A 360 14.05 -11.43 8.77
C PRO A 360 15.23 -12.14 9.44
N VAL A 361 14.93 -13.18 10.23
CA VAL A 361 15.95 -13.92 11.01
C VAL A 361 15.82 -15.42 10.76
N ARG A 362 16.95 -16.06 10.42
CA ARG A 362 17.06 -17.51 10.35
C ARG A 362 18.02 -17.99 11.42
N LEU A 363 17.55 -18.95 12.21
CA LEU A 363 18.31 -19.68 13.22
C LEU A 363 18.59 -21.09 12.71
N VAL A 364 19.82 -21.56 12.83
CA VAL A 364 20.21 -22.91 12.45
C VAL A 364 20.88 -23.60 13.62
N LEU A 365 20.46 -24.82 13.89
CA LEU A 365 20.91 -25.58 15.04
C LEU A 365 21.11 -27.05 14.66
N GLY A 366 22.30 -27.55 14.87
CA GLY A 366 22.67 -28.95 14.68
C GLY A 366 23.21 -29.59 15.96
N ALA A 367 23.54 -30.88 15.92
CA ALA A 367 24.07 -31.61 17.07
C ALA A 367 25.32 -30.97 17.66
N ARG A 368 26.26 -30.53 16.81
CA ARG A 368 27.50 -29.86 17.25
C ARG A 368 27.27 -28.51 17.90
N ASP A 369 26.24 -27.78 17.42
CA ASP A 369 25.91 -26.51 18.01
C ASP A 369 25.34 -26.69 19.43
N ILE A 370 24.55 -27.74 19.63
CA ILE A 370 24.04 -28.11 20.98
C ILE A 370 25.18 -28.47 21.93
N GLU A 371 26.13 -29.29 21.46
CA GLU A 371 27.31 -29.68 22.26
C GLU A 371 28.14 -28.45 22.68
N ASN A 372 28.28 -27.48 21.80
CA ASN A 372 28.99 -26.22 22.05
C ASN A 372 28.16 -25.14 22.73
N GLY A 373 26.87 -25.35 22.93
CA GLY A 373 25.96 -24.33 23.45
C GLY A 373 25.73 -23.14 22.54
N THR A 374 25.92 -23.33 21.21
CA THR A 374 25.87 -22.26 20.20
C THR A 374 24.75 -22.44 19.19
N ILE A 375 24.42 -21.38 18.44
CA ILE A 375 23.43 -21.35 17.37
C ILE A 375 23.89 -20.40 16.26
N GLU A 376 23.70 -20.78 14.99
CA GLU A 376 23.93 -19.86 13.86
C GLU A 376 22.74 -18.92 13.73
N VAL A 377 23.01 -17.62 13.61
CA VAL A 377 22.04 -16.56 13.35
C VAL A 377 22.37 -15.92 12.03
N MET A 378 21.38 -15.81 11.14
CA MET A 378 21.49 -15.07 9.86
C MET A 378 20.43 -14.01 9.80
N ARG A 379 20.82 -12.78 9.49
CA ARG A 379 19.89 -11.67 9.24
C ARG A 379 19.73 -11.42 7.75
N ARG A 380 18.47 -11.26 7.32
CA ARG A 380 18.12 -11.16 5.90
C ARG A 380 18.54 -9.84 5.25
N ASP A 381 18.46 -8.72 5.96
CA ASP A 381 18.70 -7.39 5.44
C ASP A 381 20.15 -7.11 5.02
N THR A 382 21.10 -7.83 5.57
CA THR A 382 22.54 -7.73 5.26
C THR A 382 23.14 -9.02 4.75
N LEU A 383 22.42 -10.14 4.81
CA LEU A 383 22.89 -11.50 4.50
C LEU A 383 24.09 -11.95 5.37
N THR A 384 24.31 -11.32 6.49
CA THR A 384 25.38 -11.67 7.42
C THR A 384 24.99 -12.82 8.33
N LYS A 385 25.97 -13.64 8.65
CA LYS A 385 25.86 -14.78 9.55
C LYS A 385 26.81 -14.62 10.72
N GLU A 386 26.38 -15.06 11.88
CA GLU A 386 27.19 -15.11 13.08
C GLU A 386 26.81 -16.31 13.94
N THR A 387 27.73 -16.73 14.82
CA THR A 387 27.48 -17.75 15.82
C THR A 387 27.27 -17.07 17.17
N ARG A 388 26.22 -17.43 17.86
CA ARG A 388 25.84 -16.92 19.20
C ARG A 388 25.69 -18.05 20.19
N GLU A 389 25.76 -17.73 21.47
CA GLU A 389 25.38 -18.64 22.53
C GLU A 389 23.85 -18.84 22.54
N ILE A 390 23.41 -20.05 22.82
CA ILE A 390 21.95 -20.34 22.97
C ILE A 390 21.40 -19.60 24.16
N GLU A 391 22.20 -19.46 25.24
CA GLU A 391 21.81 -18.64 26.39
C GLU A 391 21.68 -17.16 25.98
N GLY A 392 20.54 -16.55 26.30
CA GLY A 392 20.25 -15.16 25.96
C GLY A 392 19.82 -14.93 24.51
N ILE A 393 19.66 -15.97 23.69
CA ILE A 393 19.33 -15.83 22.26
C ILE A 393 17.98 -15.17 22.02
N VAL A 394 16.99 -15.37 22.91
CA VAL A 394 15.66 -14.79 22.78
C VAL A 394 15.71 -13.25 22.85
N GLU A 395 16.41 -12.70 23.83
CA GLU A 395 16.59 -11.26 23.95
C GLU A 395 17.40 -10.69 22.79
N TYR A 396 18.46 -11.42 22.38
CA TYR A 396 19.24 -11.06 21.20
C TYR A 396 18.40 -10.99 19.93
N VAL A 397 17.56 -11.99 19.66
CA VAL A 397 16.69 -12.03 18.48
C VAL A 397 15.68 -10.88 18.50
N LYS A 398 15.11 -10.57 19.67
CA LYS A 398 14.20 -9.42 19.83
C LYS A 398 14.91 -8.11 19.44
N GLN A 399 16.10 -7.88 19.98
CA GLN A 399 16.89 -6.70 19.65
C GLN A 399 17.29 -6.69 18.16
N LEU A 400 17.64 -7.84 17.60
CA LEU A 400 18.00 -7.97 16.19
C LEU A 400 16.85 -7.61 15.25
N LEU A 401 15.62 -8.00 15.57
CA LEU A 401 14.43 -7.63 14.80
C LEU A 401 14.21 -6.12 14.82
N ASP A 402 14.38 -5.46 15.97
CA ASP A 402 14.30 -4.00 16.07
C ASP A 402 15.41 -3.30 15.24
N ASP A 403 16.61 -3.86 15.26
CA ASP A 403 17.74 -3.33 14.50
C ASP A 403 17.53 -3.50 12.99
N ILE A 404 16.96 -4.62 12.54
CA ILE A 404 16.61 -4.85 11.13
C ILE A 404 15.56 -3.82 10.68
N GLN A 405 14.51 -3.60 11.49
CA GLN A 405 13.46 -2.60 11.18
C GLN A 405 14.08 -1.21 10.97
N LYS A 406 14.92 -0.75 11.88
CA LYS A 406 15.62 0.53 11.81
C LYS A 406 16.59 0.61 10.64
N ASN A 407 17.36 -0.44 10.38
CA ASN A 407 18.31 -0.50 9.28
C ASN A 407 17.62 -0.39 7.93
N LEU A 408 16.49 -1.05 7.73
CA LEU A 408 15.73 -0.97 6.48
C LEU A 408 15.21 0.44 6.24
N HIS A 409 14.69 1.11 7.26
CA HIS A 409 14.27 2.50 7.16
C HIS A 409 15.45 3.42 6.82
N ALA A 410 16.57 3.28 7.53
CA ALA A 410 17.76 4.10 7.31
C ALA A 410 18.33 3.94 5.87
N LYS A 411 18.36 2.71 5.35
CA LYS A 411 18.80 2.43 3.96
C LYS A 411 17.86 3.08 2.93
N ALA A 412 16.56 2.97 3.12
CA ALA A 412 15.57 3.57 2.22
C ALA A 412 15.62 5.10 2.27
N LEU A 413 15.82 5.69 3.47
CA LEU A 413 15.98 7.13 3.65
C LEU A 413 17.24 7.65 2.96
N ALA A 414 18.38 6.98 3.16
CA ALA A 414 19.64 7.35 2.51
C ALA A 414 19.54 7.30 0.98
N MET A 415 18.86 6.28 0.43
CA MET A 415 18.60 6.19 -1.01
C MET A 415 17.74 7.36 -1.49
N ARG A 416 16.64 7.67 -0.80
CA ARG A 416 15.77 8.80 -1.14
C ARG A 416 16.53 10.13 -1.14
N GLU A 417 17.30 10.38 -0.10
CA GLU A 417 18.10 11.62 0.03
C GLU A 417 19.14 11.73 -1.07
N ALA A 418 19.89 10.65 -1.34
CA ALA A 418 20.91 10.62 -2.40
C ALA A 418 20.32 10.82 -3.81
N CYS A 419 19.05 10.42 -4.01
CA CYS A 419 18.34 10.53 -5.30
C CYS A 419 17.38 11.74 -5.34
N THR A 420 17.40 12.63 -4.34
CA THR A 420 16.63 13.88 -4.36
C THR A 420 17.56 15.04 -4.73
N ARG A 421 17.20 15.76 -5.78
CA ARG A 421 18.03 16.84 -6.33
C ARG A 421 17.21 18.10 -6.53
N THR A 422 17.87 19.26 -6.42
CA THR A 422 17.28 20.57 -6.68
C THR A 422 17.87 21.13 -7.95
N VAL A 423 17.01 21.71 -8.81
CA VAL A 423 17.41 22.36 -10.04
C VAL A 423 16.71 23.70 -10.18
N ASP A 424 17.34 24.64 -10.91
CA ASP A 424 16.82 25.98 -11.12
C ASP A 424 16.42 26.25 -12.58
N THR A 425 16.96 25.51 -13.53
CA THR A 425 16.67 25.70 -14.96
C THR A 425 15.98 24.48 -15.57
N TYR A 426 15.23 24.74 -16.65
CA TYR A 426 14.51 23.66 -17.34
C TYR A 426 15.45 22.70 -18.07
N GLU A 427 16.60 23.16 -18.53
CA GLU A 427 17.61 22.28 -19.15
C GLU A 427 18.26 21.34 -18.12
N GLU A 428 18.57 21.84 -16.94
CA GLU A 428 19.02 20.99 -15.82
C GLU A 428 17.93 19.98 -15.45
N PHE A 429 16.68 20.43 -15.35
CA PHE A 429 15.55 19.56 -15.04
C PHE A 429 15.43 18.41 -16.04
N LYS A 430 15.46 18.68 -17.34
CA LYS A 430 15.41 17.66 -18.39
C LYS A 430 16.57 16.67 -18.31
N THR A 431 17.75 17.15 -17.94
CA THR A 431 18.93 16.29 -17.77
C THR A 431 18.83 15.41 -16.52
N GLU A 432 18.43 15.99 -15.40
CA GLU A 432 18.38 15.30 -14.12
C GLU A 432 17.23 14.29 -14.03
N ILE A 433 16.08 14.57 -14.66
CA ILE A 433 14.92 13.66 -14.62
C ILE A 433 15.20 12.33 -15.35
N GLU A 434 16.11 12.30 -16.31
CA GLU A 434 16.51 11.06 -16.99
C GLU A 434 17.23 10.08 -16.05
N LYS A 435 17.89 10.58 -15.01
CA LYS A 435 18.55 9.75 -13.99
C LYS A 435 17.56 9.12 -12.99
N GLY A 436 16.27 9.48 -13.05
CA GLY A 436 15.25 9.11 -12.07
C GLY A 436 15.41 9.88 -10.75
N GLY A 437 14.62 9.51 -9.75
CA GLY A 437 14.62 10.15 -8.43
C GLY A 437 13.67 11.33 -8.32
N PHE A 438 13.74 12.02 -7.21
CA PHE A 438 12.94 13.21 -6.91
C PHE A 438 13.69 14.48 -7.32
N ILE A 439 12.98 15.38 -7.97
CA ILE A 439 13.53 16.68 -8.36
C ILE A 439 12.67 17.80 -7.79
N LEU A 440 13.32 18.70 -7.06
CA LEU A 440 12.73 19.92 -6.55
C LEU A 440 13.01 21.07 -7.51
N ALA A 441 11.95 21.65 -8.06
CA ALA A 441 12.05 22.75 -8.99
C ALA A 441 10.89 23.75 -8.81
N HIS A 442 11.13 25.00 -9.20
CA HIS A 442 10.13 26.05 -9.17
C HIS A 442 9.13 25.92 -10.33
N TRP A 443 7.87 26.09 -10.03
CA TRP A 443 6.73 26.04 -10.93
C TRP A 443 5.82 27.24 -10.69
N ASP A 444 5.23 27.80 -11.74
CA ASP A 444 4.41 29.02 -11.66
C ASP A 444 2.96 28.79 -11.17
N GLY A 445 2.62 27.57 -10.79
CA GLY A 445 1.29 27.24 -10.30
C GLY A 445 0.22 27.02 -11.37
N THR A 446 0.60 27.08 -12.66
CA THR A 446 -0.37 26.97 -13.74
C THR A 446 -0.50 25.55 -14.30
N PRO A 447 -1.73 25.12 -14.67
CA PRO A 447 -1.97 23.82 -15.30
C PRO A 447 -1.24 23.66 -16.64
N GLU A 448 -1.12 24.71 -17.41
CA GLU A 448 -0.49 24.72 -18.73
C GLU A 448 1.00 24.37 -18.63
N THR A 449 1.71 24.97 -17.68
CA THR A 449 3.12 24.67 -17.43
C THR A 449 3.31 23.25 -16.91
N GLU A 450 2.44 22.78 -16.03
CA GLU A 450 2.46 21.40 -15.53
C GLU A 450 2.28 20.40 -16.66
N GLU A 451 1.31 20.61 -17.55
CA GLU A 451 1.05 19.73 -18.69
C GLU A 451 2.21 19.76 -19.72
N GLN A 452 2.83 20.93 -19.95
CA GLN A 452 4.02 21.03 -20.80
C GLN A 452 5.16 20.18 -20.26
N ILE A 453 5.48 20.27 -18.96
CA ILE A 453 6.55 19.49 -18.33
C ILE A 453 6.27 17.99 -18.46
N LYS A 454 5.04 17.58 -18.24
CA LYS A 454 4.60 16.18 -18.37
C LYS A 454 4.75 15.66 -19.81
N ASN A 455 4.36 16.44 -20.78
CA ASN A 455 4.47 16.07 -22.18
C ASN A 455 5.93 15.94 -22.63
N ASP A 456 6.78 16.88 -22.23
CA ASP A 456 8.20 16.93 -22.62
C ASP A 456 9.03 15.83 -21.94
N THR A 457 8.74 15.50 -20.66
CA THR A 457 9.66 14.69 -19.82
C THR A 457 9.05 13.44 -19.23
N LYS A 458 7.74 13.27 -19.31
CA LYS A 458 6.96 12.22 -18.62
C LYS A 458 7.01 12.33 -17.09
N ALA A 459 7.56 13.40 -16.54
CA ALA A 459 7.51 13.68 -15.12
C ALA A 459 6.23 14.42 -14.76
N THR A 460 5.69 14.13 -13.59
CA THR A 460 4.52 14.81 -13.01
C THR A 460 4.89 15.50 -11.71
N ILE A 461 4.14 16.52 -11.32
CA ILE A 461 4.21 17.05 -9.97
C ILE A 461 3.65 15.99 -9.03
N ARG A 462 4.51 15.40 -8.20
CA ARG A 462 4.08 14.41 -7.23
C ARG A 462 3.31 15.04 -6.09
N CYS A 463 3.86 16.12 -5.56
CA CYS A 463 3.19 16.94 -4.56
C CYS A 463 3.90 18.28 -4.38
N ILE A 464 3.23 19.17 -3.67
CA ILE A 464 3.80 20.33 -3.00
C ILE A 464 4.19 19.84 -1.61
N PRO A 465 5.49 19.63 -1.29
CA PRO A 465 5.92 19.01 -0.04
C PRO A 465 5.55 19.84 1.19
N LEU A 466 5.06 19.19 2.23
CA LEU A 466 4.78 19.81 3.51
C LEU A 466 6.04 19.82 4.39
N GLY A 467 6.32 20.96 5.01
CA GLY A 467 7.46 21.13 5.94
C GLY A 467 8.83 21.15 5.26
N TRP A 468 8.88 21.26 3.93
CA TRP A 468 10.12 21.46 3.17
C TRP A 468 10.31 22.94 2.86
N ASP A 469 11.44 23.29 2.18
CA ASP A 469 11.79 24.66 1.83
C ASP A 469 10.65 25.38 1.06
N GLU A 470 10.19 26.49 1.61
CA GLU A 470 9.13 27.31 1.06
C GLU A 470 9.67 28.62 0.43
N THR A 471 10.95 28.65 0.11
CA THR A 471 11.58 29.83 -0.49
C THR A 471 10.95 30.14 -1.84
N PRO A 472 10.42 31.35 -2.05
CA PRO A 472 9.94 31.80 -3.36
C PRO A 472 11.08 31.87 -4.38
N GLY A 473 10.74 31.72 -5.64
CA GLY A 473 11.71 31.75 -6.72
C GLY A 473 11.06 32.02 -8.07
N THR A 474 11.69 31.53 -9.12
CA THR A 474 11.27 31.75 -10.49
C THR A 474 11.01 30.42 -11.18
N CYS A 475 9.86 30.27 -11.81
CA CYS A 475 9.49 29.07 -12.57
C CYS A 475 10.56 28.72 -13.59
N MET A 476 11.03 27.48 -13.57
CA MET A 476 12.10 27.00 -14.45
C MET A 476 11.73 27.03 -15.93
N VAL A 477 10.43 27.02 -16.28
CA VAL A 477 9.94 27.01 -17.66
C VAL A 477 9.60 28.41 -18.15
N THR A 478 8.80 29.17 -17.37
CA THR A 478 8.20 30.42 -17.82
C THR A 478 8.93 31.68 -17.36
N GLY A 479 9.82 31.56 -16.36
CA GLY A 479 10.45 32.71 -15.72
C GLY A 479 9.50 33.53 -14.84
N LYS A 480 8.24 33.12 -14.66
CA LYS A 480 7.26 33.78 -13.79
C LYS A 480 7.54 33.49 -12.31
N PRO A 481 7.04 34.34 -11.39
CA PRO A 481 7.15 34.06 -9.96
C PRO A 481 6.61 32.68 -9.58
N SER A 482 7.28 32.01 -8.66
CA SER A 482 6.90 30.74 -8.06
C SER A 482 6.92 30.88 -6.55
N ALA A 483 5.87 30.42 -5.86
CA ALA A 483 5.75 30.54 -4.43
C ALA A 483 6.79 29.64 -3.69
N ARG A 484 7.12 28.48 -4.27
CA ARG A 484 8.02 27.49 -3.68
C ARG A 484 8.38 26.42 -4.71
N ARG A 485 9.39 25.61 -4.41
CA ARG A 485 9.68 24.41 -5.20
C ARG A 485 8.63 23.34 -4.92
N VAL A 486 8.33 22.56 -5.96
CA VAL A 486 7.47 21.38 -5.89
C VAL A 486 8.25 20.13 -6.28
N LEU A 487 7.73 18.96 -5.92
CA LEU A 487 8.39 17.68 -6.12
C LEU A 487 7.94 17.05 -7.44
N PHE A 488 8.88 16.84 -8.33
CA PHE A 488 8.68 16.14 -9.60
C PHE A 488 9.31 14.76 -9.57
N ALA A 489 8.70 13.81 -10.26
CA ALA A 489 9.28 12.52 -10.59
C ALA A 489 8.51 11.86 -11.73
N ARG A 490 9.16 10.89 -12.40
CA ARG A 490 8.42 9.87 -13.15
C ARG A 490 7.79 8.90 -12.16
N ALA A 491 6.62 8.35 -12.47
CA ALA A 491 5.85 7.54 -11.55
C ALA A 491 5.34 6.24 -12.18
N TYR A 492 4.93 5.32 -11.32
CA TYR A 492 4.23 4.10 -11.70
C TYR A 492 2.76 4.34 -12.04
#